data_a6b18f9dc59515f7e8a68b94c6166a79
#
_entry.id   a6b18f9dc59515f7e8a68b94c6166a79
#
_cell.length_a   1.000
_cell.length_b   1.000
_cell.length_c   1.000
_cell.angle_alpha   90.00
_cell.angle_beta   90.00
_cell.angle_gamma   90.00
#
_symmetry.space_group_name_H-M   'P 1'
#
loop_
_entity.id
_entity.type
_entity.pdbx_description
1 polymer ?
#
loop_
_entity_poly.entity_id
_entity_poly.type
_entity_poly.pdbx_seq_one_letter_code
_entity_poly.pdbx_strand_id
1 'polypeptide(L)'
;MGSLRQLTTVEVVERVLGDGTAGFGDVRDEMVAAHEAAWAATPPRLLELCRVRVAMMLGCDAEIAARTPGSGVEEAVLGAVAAWPTDPRFDTVDRACLAFTEHFVMDVASLRDETVAAVREQLGDDGTQTFVTALLIVEQRVRLRLAWDTLLEES
;
A
#
# COMPACT_ATOMS: atom_id res chain seq x y z
N MET A 1 25.46 7.59 -5.16
CA MET A 1 24.23 6.77 -5.06
C MET A 1 23.81 6.76 -3.60
N GLY A 2 22.82 7.54 -3.28
CA GLY A 2 22.28 7.57 -1.91
C GLY A 2 21.65 6.23 -1.58
N SER A 3 21.99 5.68 -0.41
CA SER A 3 21.30 4.54 0.20
C SER A 3 19.80 4.78 0.13
N LEU A 4 19.05 3.83 -0.44
CA LEU A 4 17.58 3.81 -0.39
C LEU A 4 17.17 3.71 1.08
N ARG A 5 17.01 4.87 1.69
CA ARG A 5 16.65 5.00 3.10
C ARG A 5 15.24 4.47 3.27
N GLN A 6 15.05 3.60 4.24
CA GLN A 6 13.71 3.21 4.68
C GLN A 6 12.97 4.48 5.11
N LEU A 7 11.95 4.87 4.33
CA LEU A 7 11.12 6.01 4.67
C LEU A 7 9.92 5.53 5.47
N THR A 8 9.67 6.18 6.59
CA THR A 8 8.42 6.01 7.32
C THR A 8 7.25 6.53 6.48
N THR A 9 6.03 6.11 6.79
CA THR A 9 4.83 6.64 6.14
C THR A 9 4.76 8.16 6.23
N VAL A 10 5.12 8.72 7.39
CA VAL A 10 5.17 10.16 7.62
C VAL A 10 6.18 10.82 6.69
N GLU A 11 7.41 10.32 6.60
CA GLU A 11 8.44 10.88 5.72
C GLU A 11 8.02 10.84 4.23
N VAL A 12 7.32 9.78 3.80
CA VAL A 12 6.81 9.71 2.41
C VAL A 12 5.73 10.78 2.18
N VAL A 13 4.77 10.90 3.08
CA VAL A 13 3.70 11.90 2.96
C VAL A 13 4.26 13.33 3.04
N GLU A 14 5.17 13.59 3.97
CA GLU A 14 5.85 14.90 4.08
C GLU A 14 6.66 15.23 2.83
N ARG A 15 7.37 14.27 2.27
CA ARG A 15 8.15 14.49 1.05
C ARG A 15 7.26 14.75 -0.17
N VAL A 16 6.14 14.04 -0.27
CA VAL A 16 5.18 14.17 -1.38
C VAL A 16 4.38 15.47 -1.27
N LEU A 17 3.97 15.84 -0.05
CA LEU A 17 3.16 17.02 0.20
C LEU A 17 3.97 18.23 0.68
N GLY A 18 5.31 18.13 0.69
CA GLY A 18 6.22 19.10 1.30
C GLY A 18 5.92 20.58 1.10
N ASP A 19 6.88 21.45 1.26
CA ASP A 19 6.73 22.92 1.36
C ASP A 19 5.94 23.61 0.21
N GLY A 20 5.69 22.91 -0.91
CA GLY A 20 4.88 23.42 -2.03
C GLY A 20 3.37 23.48 -1.77
N THR A 21 2.90 22.94 -0.65
CA THR A 21 1.47 22.89 -0.29
C THR A 21 1.04 24.00 0.68
N ALA A 22 1.61 25.19 0.56
CA ALA A 22 1.16 26.34 1.33
C ALA A 22 -0.37 26.50 1.17
N GLY A 23 -1.12 26.35 2.27
CA GLY A 23 -2.59 26.31 2.28
C GLY A 23 -3.20 24.91 2.42
N PHE A 24 -2.40 23.83 2.33
CA PHE A 24 -2.85 22.44 2.52
C PHE A 24 -2.25 21.78 3.77
N GLY A 25 -1.70 22.54 4.71
CA GLY A 25 -1.06 21.99 5.92
C GLY A 25 -1.99 21.06 6.70
N ASP A 26 -3.25 21.45 6.88
CA ASP A 26 -4.26 20.65 7.58
C ASP A 26 -4.57 19.35 6.81
N VAL A 27 -4.64 19.39 5.48
CA VAL A 27 -4.87 18.21 4.64
C VAL A 27 -3.70 17.24 4.75
N ARG A 28 -2.47 17.74 4.78
CA ARG A 28 -1.28 16.90 4.98
C ARG A 28 -1.34 16.18 6.33
N ASP A 29 -1.65 16.91 7.39
CA ASP A 29 -1.72 16.35 8.74
C ASP A 29 -2.82 15.29 8.85
N GLU A 30 -3.97 15.51 8.23
CA GLU A 30 -5.05 14.53 8.13
C GLU A 30 -4.64 13.29 7.31
N MET A 31 -3.90 13.45 6.23
CA MET A 31 -3.38 12.33 5.45
C MET A 31 -2.36 11.50 6.24
N VAL A 32 -1.46 12.13 7.00
CA VAL A 32 -0.52 11.45 7.88
C VAL A 32 -1.28 10.64 8.93
N ALA A 33 -2.26 11.26 9.60
CA ALA A 33 -3.09 10.60 10.60
C ALA A 33 -3.87 9.40 10.01
N ALA A 34 -4.40 9.53 8.78
CA ALA A 34 -5.09 8.44 8.10
C ALA A 34 -4.15 7.25 7.81
N HIS A 35 -2.91 7.51 7.39
CA HIS A 35 -1.92 6.46 7.18
C HIS A 35 -1.54 5.75 8.48
N GLU A 36 -1.30 6.50 9.54
CA GLU A 36 -1.00 5.92 10.85
C GLU A 36 -2.15 5.05 11.34
N ALA A 37 -3.38 5.52 11.20
CA ALA A 37 -4.58 4.76 11.57
C ALA A 37 -4.74 3.48 10.73
N ALA A 38 -4.47 3.52 9.43
CA ALA A 38 -4.52 2.37 8.54
C ALA A 38 -3.55 1.27 8.99
N TRP A 39 -2.31 1.65 9.30
CA TRP A 39 -1.28 0.72 9.77
C TRP A 39 -1.56 0.19 11.18
N ALA A 40 -2.14 1.00 12.05
CA ALA A 40 -2.52 0.58 13.40
C ALA A 40 -3.70 -0.40 13.41
N ALA A 41 -4.64 -0.26 12.48
CA ALA A 41 -5.87 -1.06 12.42
C ALA A 41 -5.76 -2.33 11.58
N THR A 42 -4.75 -2.45 10.72
CA THR A 42 -4.57 -3.57 9.79
C THR A 42 -3.33 -4.38 10.18
N PRO A 43 -3.34 -5.73 10.06
CA PRO A 43 -2.13 -6.52 10.29
C PRO A 43 -0.96 -6.00 9.45
N PRO A 44 0.15 -5.56 10.04
CA PRO A 44 1.22 -4.86 9.32
C PRO A 44 1.84 -5.68 8.20
N ARG A 45 2.02 -6.99 8.41
CA ARG A 45 2.50 -7.91 7.37
C ARG A 45 1.60 -7.86 6.13
N LEU A 46 0.30 -7.98 6.33
CA LEU A 46 -0.68 -8.03 5.27
C LEU A 46 -0.69 -6.74 4.46
N LEU A 47 -0.73 -5.62 5.15
CA LEU A 47 -0.75 -4.31 4.50
C LEU A 47 0.55 -4.02 3.74
N GLU A 48 1.71 -4.47 4.24
CA GLU A 48 2.99 -4.33 3.54
C GLU A 48 3.04 -5.14 2.24
N LEU A 49 2.57 -6.38 2.26
CA LEU A 49 2.48 -7.21 1.05
C LEU A 49 1.61 -6.54 -0.01
N CYS A 50 0.44 -6.05 0.38
CA CYS A 50 -0.49 -5.37 -0.52
C CYS A 50 0.09 -4.03 -1.01
N ARG A 51 0.77 -3.25 -0.16
CA ARG A 51 1.45 -2.02 -0.55
C ARG A 51 2.50 -2.27 -1.63
N VAL A 52 3.34 -3.27 -1.44
CA VAL A 52 4.37 -3.62 -2.44
C VAL A 52 3.72 -4.09 -3.74
N ARG A 53 2.62 -4.85 -3.66
CA ARG A 53 1.88 -5.26 -4.87
C ARG A 53 1.29 -4.07 -5.62
N VAL A 54 0.66 -3.13 -4.92
CA VAL A 54 0.16 -1.86 -5.49
C VAL A 54 1.30 -1.11 -6.20
N ALA A 55 2.45 -0.98 -5.53
CA ALA A 55 3.61 -0.31 -6.09
C ALA A 55 4.12 -0.98 -7.38
N MET A 56 4.17 -2.31 -7.41
CA MET A 56 4.54 -3.08 -8.61
C MET A 56 3.55 -2.86 -9.76
N MET A 57 2.25 -2.88 -9.47
CA MET A 57 1.21 -2.72 -10.50
C MET A 57 1.20 -1.31 -11.08
N LEU A 58 1.49 -0.31 -10.27
CA LEU A 58 1.55 1.10 -10.69
C LEU A 58 2.93 1.51 -11.24
N GLY A 59 3.94 0.66 -11.12
CA GLY A 59 5.29 0.95 -11.59
C GLY A 59 6.04 1.99 -10.73
N CYS A 60 5.79 1.99 -9.42
CA CYS A 60 6.46 2.91 -8.49
C CYS A 60 7.71 2.28 -7.88
N ASP A 61 8.86 2.39 -8.54
CA ASP A 61 10.13 1.79 -8.09
C ASP A 61 10.54 2.24 -6.69
N ALA A 62 10.30 3.50 -6.35
CA ALA A 62 10.60 4.04 -5.05
C ALA A 62 9.80 3.37 -3.92
N GLU A 63 8.52 3.07 -4.16
CA GLU A 63 7.67 2.34 -3.20
C GLU A 63 7.96 0.84 -3.19
N ILE A 64 8.36 0.24 -4.31
CA ILE A 64 8.83 -1.16 -4.34
C ILE A 64 10.08 -1.33 -3.47
N ALA A 65 10.99 -0.37 -3.51
CA ALA A 65 12.22 -0.39 -2.72
C ALA A 65 12.03 0.04 -1.26
N ALA A 66 11.00 0.80 -0.95
CA ALA A 66 10.69 1.25 0.41
C ALA A 66 10.25 0.09 1.32
N ARG A 67 10.51 0.23 2.61
CA ARG A 67 10.09 -0.72 3.65
C ARG A 67 9.38 0.02 4.75
N THR A 68 8.26 -0.56 5.21
CA THR A 68 7.54 -0.03 6.35
C THR A 68 8.17 -0.59 7.62
N PRO A 69 8.70 0.27 8.53
CA PRO A 69 9.25 -0.18 9.80
C PRO A 69 8.21 -0.97 10.61
N GLY A 70 8.63 -2.10 11.17
CA GLY A 70 7.74 -2.92 11.99
C GLY A 70 6.74 -3.79 11.24
N SER A 71 6.79 -3.85 9.91
CA SER A 71 5.91 -4.73 9.11
C SER A 71 6.17 -6.23 9.37
N GLY A 72 7.38 -6.58 9.77
CA GLY A 72 7.76 -7.97 10.05
C GLY A 72 7.87 -8.86 8.81
N VAL A 73 7.91 -8.28 7.61
CA VAL A 73 8.02 -9.05 6.36
C VAL A 73 9.49 -9.19 5.97
N GLU A 74 9.90 -10.44 5.74
CA GLU A 74 11.26 -10.74 5.29
C GLU A 74 11.47 -10.31 3.83
N GLU A 75 12.70 -9.86 3.49
CA GLU A 75 13.05 -9.44 2.14
C GLU A 75 12.79 -10.52 1.07
N ALA A 76 13.02 -11.80 1.41
CA ALA A 76 12.76 -12.92 0.50
C ALA A 76 11.25 -13.06 0.17
N VAL A 77 10.37 -12.71 1.10
CA VAL A 77 8.92 -12.72 0.89
C VAL A 77 8.51 -11.53 0.04
N LEU A 78 9.02 -10.33 0.34
CA LEU A 78 8.76 -9.14 -0.48
C LEU A 78 9.23 -9.32 -1.93
N GLY A 79 10.40 -9.92 -2.13
CA GLY A 79 10.91 -10.24 -3.47
C GLY A 79 10.06 -11.25 -4.25
N ALA A 80 9.23 -12.03 -3.55
CA ALA A 80 8.36 -13.05 -4.15
C ALA A 80 6.91 -12.57 -4.39
N VAL A 81 6.55 -11.34 -4.02
CA VAL A 81 5.16 -10.84 -4.13
C VAL A 81 4.61 -10.95 -5.55
N ALA A 82 5.43 -10.79 -6.57
CA ALA A 82 4.98 -10.95 -7.96
C ALA A 82 4.52 -12.39 -8.29
N ALA A 83 5.04 -13.39 -7.58
CA ALA A 83 4.72 -14.81 -7.77
C ALA A 83 3.71 -15.34 -6.73
N TRP A 84 3.04 -14.47 -6.01
CA TRP A 84 2.16 -14.82 -4.89
C TRP A 84 1.13 -15.93 -5.18
N PRO A 85 0.57 -16.06 -6.39
CA PRO A 85 -0.45 -17.08 -6.63
C PRO A 85 0.05 -18.51 -6.46
N THR A 86 1.34 -18.76 -6.69
CA THR A 86 1.94 -20.09 -6.69
C THR A 86 3.02 -20.29 -5.65
N ASP A 87 3.54 -19.22 -5.08
CA ASP A 87 4.63 -19.29 -4.11
C ASP A 87 4.12 -19.74 -2.73
N PRO A 88 4.71 -20.80 -2.12
CA PRO A 88 4.23 -21.36 -0.86
C PRO A 88 4.43 -20.46 0.38
N ARG A 89 5.19 -19.37 0.26
CA ARG A 89 5.40 -18.38 1.33
C ARG A 89 4.15 -17.56 1.66
N PHE A 90 3.16 -17.54 0.75
CA PHE A 90 1.90 -16.81 0.93
C PHE A 90 0.81 -17.78 1.38
N ASP A 91 0.21 -17.46 2.52
CA ASP A 91 -0.90 -18.24 3.08
C ASP A 91 -2.26 -17.86 2.47
N THR A 92 -3.33 -18.45 2.98
CA THR A 92 -4.69 -18.21 2.45
C THR A 92 -5.13 -16.75 2.64
N VAL A 93 -4.77 -16.14 3.77
CA VAL A 93 -5.09 -14.72 4.03
C VAL A 93 -4.33 -13.81 3.07
N ASP A 94 -3.03 -14.03 2.93
CA ASP A 94 -2.18 -13.29 2.00
C ASP A 94 -2.75 -13.35 0.57
N ARG A 95 -3.10 -14.55 0.11
CA ARG A 95 -3.63 -14.79 -1.25
C ARG A 95 -4.97 -14.11 -1.48
N ALA A 96 -5.90 -14.18 -0.53
CA ALA A 96 -7.20 -13.54 -0.65
C ALA A 96 -7.05 -12.01 -0.75
N CYS A 97 -6.21 -11.42 0.08
CA CYS A 97 -5.99 -9.98 0.09
C CYS A 97 -5.17 -9.48 -1.11
N LEU A 98 -4.19 -10.25 -1.58
CA LEU A 98 -3.42 -9.91 -2.80
C LEU A 98 -4.31 -9.99 -4.05
N ALA A 99 -5.16 -11.01 -4.18
CA ALA A 99 -6.13 -11.10 -5.26
C ALA A 99 -7.12 -9.93 -5.26
N PHE A 100 -7.62 -9.56 -4.09
CA PHE A 100 -8.47 -8.37 -3.95
C PHE A 100 -7.72 -7.10 -4.36
N THR A 101 -6.49 -6.93 -3.91
CA THR A 101 -5.65 -5.78 -4.23
C THR A 101 -5.48 -5.61 -5.74
N GLU A 102 -5.21 -6.68 -6.46
CA GLU A 102 -5.06 -6.62 -7.92
C GLU A 102 -6.34 -6.14 -8.61
N HIS A 103 -7.50 -6.69 -8.26
CA HIS A 103 -8.77 -6.23 -8.81
C HIS A 103 -9.08 -4.78 -8.45
N PHE A 104 -8.83 -4.39 -7.20
CA PHE A 104 -9.06 -3.04 -6.70
C PHE A 104 -8.26 -1.99 -7.47
N VAL A 105 -7.00 -2.29 -7.78
CA VAL A 105 -6.11 -1.37 -8.51
C VAL A 105 -6.42 -1.32 -10.00
N MET A 106 -6.73 -2.47 -10.59
CA MET A 106 -6.95 -2.57 -12.05
C MET A 106 -8.31 -2.06 -12.49
N ASP A 107 -9.37 -2.55 -11.87
CA ASP A 107 -10.74 -2.21 -12.21
C ASP A 107 -11.69 -2.58 -11.07
N VAL A 108 -11.89 -1.64 -10.18
CA VAL A 108 -12.76 -1.85 -9.01
C VAL A 108 -14.22 -2.10 -9.40
N ALA A 109 -14.65 -1.62 -10.57
CA ALA A 109 -16.01 -1.85 -11.05
C ALA A 109 -16.27 -3.30 -11.48
N SER A 110 -15.22 -4.04 -11.82
CA SER A 110 -15.29 -5.47 -12.17
C SER A 110 -14.99 -6.41 -11.01
N LEU A 111 -14.90 -5.88 -9.79
CA LEU A 111 -14.61 -6.66 -8.59
C LEU A 111 -15.67 -7.76 -8.40
N ARG A 112 -15.22 -9.00 -8.39
CA ARG A 112 -16.11 -10.17 -8.33
C ARG A 112 -16.51 -10.49 -6.89
N ASP A 113 -17.73 -10.99 -6.74
CA ASP A 113 -18.29 -11.40 -5.46
C ASP A 113 -17.42 -12.47 -4.76
N GLU A 114 -16.84 -13.40 -5.52
CA GLU A 114 -15.97 -14.44 -4.98
C GLU A 114 -14.68 -13.86 -4.37
N THR A 115 -14.13 -12.81 -4.97
CA THR A 115 -12.94 -12.12 -4.48
C THR A 115 -13.23 -11.42 -3.15
N VAL A 116 -14.38 -10.77 -3.05
CA VAL A 116 -14.85 -10.14 -1.80
C VAL A 116 -15.14 -11.19 -0.74
N ALA A 117 -15.83 -12.27 -1.11
CA ALA A 117 -16.18 -13.37 -0.20
C ALA A 117 -14.92 -14.02 0.40
N ALA A 118 -13.87 -14.24 -0.41
CA ALA A 118 -12.62 -14.80 0.07
C ALA A 118 -11.94 -13.92 1.15
N VAL A 119 -11.94 -12.60 0.99
CA VAL A 119 -11.42 -11.68 2.01
C VAL A 119 -12.28 -11.71 3.27
N ARG A 120 -13.62 -11.70 3.11
CA ARG A 120 -14.55 -11.77 4.25
C ARG A 120 -14.42 -13.06 5.05
N GLU A 121 -14.17 -14.18 4.39
CA GLU A 121 -13.94 -15.47 5.04
C GLU A 121 -12.69 -15.42 5.94
N GLN A 122 -11.65 -14.70 5.53
CA GLN A 122 -10.39 -14.61 6.26
C GLN A 122 -10.40 -13.53 7.34
N LEU A 123 -11.01 -12.37 7.09
CA LEU A 123 -10.93 -11.20 7.97
C LEU A 123 -12.22 -10.88 8.72
N GLY A 124 -13.35 -11.50 8.37
CA GLY A 124 -14.66 -11.10 8.83
C GLY A 124 -15.14 -9.79 8.21
N ASP A 125 -16.35 -9.36 8.55
CA ASP A 125 -16.94 -8.14 7.96
C ASP A 125 -16.18 -6.87 8.38
N ASP A 126 -15.93 -6.69 9.67
CA ASP A 126 -15.22 -5.51 10.18
C ASP A 126 -13.78 -5.47 9.71
N GLY A 127 -13.09 -6.60 9.72
CA GLY A 127 -11.73 -6.73 9.21
C GLY A 127 -11.63 -6.43 7.72
N THR A 128 -12.63 -6.85 6.94
CA THR A 128 -12.70 -6.56 5.50
C THR A 128 -12.87 -5.06 5.24
N GLN A 129 -13.78 -4.40 5.96
CA GLN A 129 -13.98 -2.95 5.83
C GLN A 129 -12.70 -2.17 6.20
N THR A 130 -12.05 -2.56 7.29
CA THR A 130 -10.79 -1.99 7.73
C THR A 130 -9.70 -2.17 6.68
N PHE A 131 -9.54 -3.39 6.16
CA PHE A 131 -8.55 -3.71 5.13
C PHE A 131 -8.78 -2.90 3.85
N VAL A 132 -10.00 -2.85 3.33
CA VAL A 132 -10.32 -2.10 2.10
C VAL A 132 -10.04 -0.61 2.27
N THR A 133 -10.38 -0.04 3.43
CA THR A 133 -10.09 1.36 3.74
C THR A 133 -8.58 1.61 3.80
N ALA A 134 -7.83 0.73 4.46
CA ALA A 134 -6.37 0.83 4.54
C ALA A 134 -5.71 0.69 3.16
N LEU A 135 -6.21 -0.22 2.33
CA LEU A 135 -5.74 -0.41 0.96
C LEU A 135 -5.94 0.85 0.10
N LEU A 136 -7.11 1.49 0.20
CA LEU A 136 -7.38 2.77 -0.47
C LEU A 136 -6.37 3.85 -0.07
N ILE A 137 -6.09 3.99 1.22
CA ILE A 137 -5.14 4.96 1.74
C ILE A 137 -3.73 4.70 1.21
N VAL A 138 -3.31 3.45 1.20
CA VAL A 138 -2.00 3.04 0.66
C VAL A 138 -1.91 3.29 -0.85
N GLU A 139 -2.93 2.92 -1.60
CA GLU A 139 -2.96 3.14 -3.05
C GLU A 139 -2.89 4.63 -3.41
N GLN A 140 -3.67 5.45 -2.75
CA GLN A 140 -3.62 6.91 -2.95
C GLN A 140 -2.23 7.49 -2.71
N ARG A 141 -1.52 7.02 -1.67
CA ARG A 141 -0.15 7.44 -1.41
C ARG A 141 0.79 7.09 -2.56
N VAL A 142 0.70 5.88 -3.09
CA VAL A 142 1.54 5.44 -4.21
C VAL A 142 1.25 6.27 -5.46
N ARG A 143 -0.02 6.49 -5.79
CA ARG A 143 -0.45 7.31 -6.93
C ARG A 143 0.03 8.76 -6.80
N LEU A 144 -0.12 9.33 -5.61
CA LEU A 144 0.30 10.70 -5.34
C LEU A 144 1.81 10.85 -5.49
N ARG A 145 2.59 9.88 -4.99
CA ARG A 145 4.04 9.88 -5.15
C ARG A 145 4.46 9.85 -6.62
N LEU A 146 3.87 8.97 -7.43
CA LEU A 146 4.15 8.92 -8.86
C LEU A 146 3.84 10.23 -9.57
N ALA A 147 2.71 10.85 -9.26
CA ALA A 147 2.32 12.12 -9.84
C ALA A 147 3.34 13.23 -9.48
N TRP A 148 3.75 13.31 -8.22
CA TRP A 148 4.72 14.31 -7.77
C TRP A 148 6.13 14.07 -8.30
N ASP A 149 6.60 12.83 -8.34
CA ASP A 149 7.90 12.50 -8.91
C ASP A 149 7.97 12.99 -10.38
N THR A 150 6.92 12.75 -11.15
CA THR A 150 6.83 13.24 -12.54
C THR A 150 6.82 14.76 -12.64
N LEU A 151 6.04 15.43 -11.80
CA LEU A 151 5.94 16.90 -11.82
C LEU A 151 7.24 17.60 -11.38
N LEU A 152 8.01 16.99 -10.48
CA LEU A 152 9.26 17.56 -9.97
C LEU A 152 10.46 17.28 -10.89
N GLU A 153 10.42 16.20 -11.70
CA GLU A 153 11.46 15.90 -12.68
C GLU A 153 11.44 16.88 -13.88
N GLU A 154 10.28 17.49 -14.16
CA GLU A 154 10.10 18.48 -15.24
C GLU A 154 10.51 19.92 -14.84
N SER A 155 10.93 20.13 -13.59
CA SER A 155 11.28 21.44 -13.04
C SER A 155 12.78 21.62 -12.88
#